data_bb9eaea858675bef02c4f303a058e089
#
_entry.id   bb9eaea858675bef02c4f303a058e089
#
_cell.length_a   1.000
_cell.length_b   1.000
_cell.length_c   1.000
_cell.angle_alpha   90.00
_cell.angle_beta   90.00
_cell.angle_gamma   90.00
#
_symmetry.space_group_name_H-M   'P 1'
#
loop_
_entity.id
_entity.type
_entity.pdbx_description
1 polymer ?
#
loop_
_entity_poly.entity_id
_entity_poly.type
_entity_poly.pdbx_seq_one_letter_code
_entity_poly.pdbx_strand_id
1 'polypeptide(L)'
;DQVKAIAAGQGDIAIVNSYYIGLLLSSEKEEEISAGNSVSVFFPNQGEGERGAHINVSGIALAKNAPNKENAIELIRYLTSVEGQETYVNNSYEYSVNPNVKPDQIVQAWGEFKKDPVDLNMLGIKRDEAIRIFDKTGWK
;
A
#
# COMPACT_ATOMS: atom_id res chain seq x y z
N ASP A 1 4.33 13.45 -0.78
CA ASP A 1 5.48 14.36 -0.69
C ASP A 1 6.79 13.71 -1.11
N GLN A 2 7.10 12.45 -0.73
CA GLN A 2 8.35 11.77 -1.08
C GLN A 2 8.53 11.62 -2.60
N VAL A 3 7.48 11.24 -3.34
CA VAL A 3 7.55 11.11 -4.81
C VAL A 3 7.84 12.47 -5.46
N LYS A 4 7.18 13.54 -5.01
CA LYS A 4 7.44 14.90 -5.51
C LYS A 4 8.86 15.37 -5.16
N ALA A 5 9.42 14.96 -4.04
CA ALA A 5 10.80 15.25 -3.67
C ALA A 5 11.82 14.57 -4.62
N ILE A 6 11.58 13.30 -4.98
CA ILE A 6 12.39 12.62 -6.00
C ILE A 6 12.24 13.30 -7.36
N ALA A 7 11.01 13.61 -7.78
CA ALA A 7 10.75 14.34 -9.03
C ALA A 7 11.49 15.69 -9.10
N ALA A 8 11.66 16.35 -7.94
CA ALA A 8 12.41 17.60 -7.82
C ALA A 8 13.94 17.42 -7.67
N GLY A 9 14.46 16.19 -7.79
CA GLY A 9 15.89 15.89 -7.70
C GLY A 9 16.49 15.97 -6.29
N GLN A 10 15.67 15.84 -5.25
CA GLN A 10 16.13 15.85 -3.85
C GLN A 10 16.70 14.50 -3.39
N GLY A 11 16.63 13.47 -4.22
CA GLY A 11 17.17 12.15 -3.99
C GLY A 11 16.91 11.23 -5.17
N ASP A 12 17.51 10.04 -5.15
CA ASP A 12 17.39 9.04 -6.22
C ASP A 12 16.37 7.95 -5.88
N ILE A 13 16.11 7.70 -4.59
CA ILE A 13 15.22 6.64 -4.09
C ILE A 13 14.37 7.18 -2.94
N ALA A 14 13.09 6.84 -2.94
CA ALA A 14 12.19 7.09 -1.83
C ALA A 14 11.46 5.80 -1.40
N ILE A 15 11.23 5.65 -0.10
CA ILE A 15 10.40 4.59 0.47
C ILE A 15 9.00 5.14 0.66
N VAL A 16 8.04 4.58 -0.06
CA VAL A 16 6.64 5.02 -0.05
C VAL A 16 5.68 3.82 -0.17
N ASN A 17 4.44 4.01 0.19
CA ASN A 17 3.39 3.09 -0.23
C ASN A 17 3.12 3.29 -1.73
N SER A 18 3.08 2.20 -2.50
CA SER A 18 2.96 2.24 -3.96
C SER A 18 1.70 2.95 -4.46
N TYR A 19 0.59 2.88 -3.73
CA TYR A 19 -0.66 3.52 -4.11
C TYR A 19 -0.55 5.04 -4.29
N TYR A 20 0.40 5.72 -3.62
CA TYR A 20 0.61 7.16 -3.83
C TYR A 20 1.02 7.50 -5.26
N ILE A 21 1.72 6.59 -5.94
CA ILE A 21 2.07 6.78 -7.34
C ILE A 21 0.83 6.64 -8.22
N GLY A 22 -0.04 5.68 -7.93
CA GLY A 22 -1.34 5.55 -8.61
C GLY A 22 -2.19 6.81 -8.47
N LEU A 23 -2.28 7.37 -7.26
CA LEU A 23 -3.00 8.62 -7.02
C LEU A 23 -2.42 9.82 -7.78
N LEU A 24 -1.09 9.91 -7.90
CA LEU A 24 -0.45 10.97 -8.69
C LEU A 24 -0.72 10.83 -10.19
N LEU A 25 -0.62 9.61 -10.71
CA LEU A 25 -0.84 9.31 -12.13
C LEU A 25 -2.30 9.53 -12.58
N SER A 26 -3.24 9.40 -11.65
CA SER A 26 -4.68 9.61 -11.89
C SER A 26 -5.19 10.99 -11.48
N SER A 27 -4.31 11.89 -11.07
CA SER A 27 -4.68 13.25 -10.65
C SER A 27 -5.19 14.08 -11.84
N GLU A 28 -6.00 15.08 -11.55
CA GLU A 28 -6.38 16.12 -12.52
C GLU A 28 -5.32 17.22 -12.67
N LYS A 29 -4.29 17.22 -11.82
CA LYS A 29 -3.23 18.24 -11.83
C LYS A 29 -2.03 17.75 -12.63
N GLU A 30 -1.68 18.48 -13.67
CA GLU A 30 -0.55 18.17 -14.55
C GLU A 30 0.78 18.01 -13.79
N GLU A 31 1.02 18.84 -12.77
CA GLU A 31 2.19 18.74 -11.90
C GLU A 31 2.27 17.39 -11.18
N GLU A 32 1.14 16.87 -10.70
CA GLU A 32 1.07 15.58 -10.00
C GLU A 32 1.28 14.40 -10.95
N ILE A 33 0.64 14.46 -12.12
CA ILE A 33 0.85 13.48 -13.20
C ILE A 33 2.32 13.46 -13.64
N SER A 34 2.92 14.63 -13.83
CA SER A 34 4.32 14.77 -14.20
C SER A 34 5.25 14.18 -13.14
N ALA A 35 4.99 14.42 -11.86
CA ALA A 35 5.76 13.83 -10.76
C ALA A 35 5.61 12.30 -10.72
N GLY A 36 4.41 11.77 -10.92
CA GLY A 36 4.18 10.32 -11.00
C GLY A 36 4.91 9.66 -12.17
N ASN A 37 4.94 10.32 -13.34
CA ASN A 37 5.62 9.83 -14.53
C ASN A 37 7.16 9.93 -14.47
N SER A 38 7.72 10.73 -13.56
CA SER A 38 9.16 10.89 -13.41
C SER A 38 9.83 9.81 -12.57
N VAL A 39 9.06 8.91 -11.96
CA VAL A 39 9.55 7.85 -11.09
C VAL A 39 9.11 6.48 -11.59
N SER A 40 9.82 5.44 -11.15
CA SER A 40 9.44 4.05 -11.38
C SER A 40 9.23 3.32 -10.06
N VAL A 41 8.25 2.43 -10.01
CA VAL A 41 8.03 1.55 -8.85
C VAL A 41 9.06 0.42 -8.89
N PHE A 42 9.71 0.20 -7.78
CA PHE A 42 10.65 -0.89 -7.57
C PHE A 42 10.30 -1.66 -6.30
N PHE A 43 10.19 -2.97 -6.44
CA PHE A 43 9.97 -3.87 -5.30
C PHE A 43 11.31 -4.50 -4.88
N PRO A 44 11.81 -4.24 -3.65
CA PRO A 44 13.09 -4.79 -3.20
C PRO A 44 13.00 -6.28 -2.89
N ASN A 45 14.18 -6.91 -2.71
CA ASN A 45 14.34 -8.28 -2.24
C ASN A 45 13.64 -9.34 -3.11
N GLN A 46 13.79 -9.23 -4.44
CA GLN A 46 13.15 -10.12 -5.40
C GLN A 46 14.06 -11.27 -5.87
N GLY A 47 15.34 -11.30 -5.49
CA GLY A 47 16.32 -12.33 -5.87
C GLY A 47 16.01 -13.69 -5.25
N GLU A 48 16.72 -14.72 -5.75
CA GLU A 48 16.66 -16.07 -5.18
C GLU A 48 17.17 -16.05 -3.72
N GLY A 49 16.41 -16.67 -2.83
CA GLY A 49 16.70 -16.66 -1.39
C GLY A 49 16.37 -15.38 -0.63
N GLU A 50 16.03 -14.28 -1.33
CA GLU A 50 15.60 -13.05 -0.68
C GLU A 50 14.14 -13.13 -0.19
N ARG A 51 13.80 -12.31 0.78
CA ARG A 51 12.53 -12.43 1.52
C ARG A 51 11.31 -11.85 0.81
N GLY A 52 11.49 -11.04 -0.22
CA GLY A 52 10.42 -10.30 -0.87
C GLY A 52 10.23 -8.88 -0.33
N ALA A 53 9.37 -8.12 -1.00
CA ALA A 53 9.02 -6.77 -0.59
C ALA A 53 8.03 -6.77 0.59
N HIS A 54 8.24 -5.87 1.56
CA HIS A 54 7.28 -5.65 2.64
C HIS A 54 5.92 -5.22 2.06
N ILE A 55 4.84 -5.78 2.62
CA ILE A 55 3.48 -5.37 2.32
C ILE A 55 2.87 -4.64 3.51
N ASN A 56 2.23 -3.51 3.25
CA ASN A 56 1.34 -2.86 4.18
C ASN A 56 -0.10 -3.28 3.90
N VAL A 57 -0.98 -3.25 4.89
CA VAL A 57 -2.37 -3.68 4.74
C VAL A 57 -3.34 -2.62 5.26
N SER A 58 -4.40 -2.37 4.49
CA SER A 58 -5.57 -1.65 4.96
C SER A 58 -6.53 -2.65 5.59
N GLY A 59 -7.16 -2.28 6.69
CA GLY A 59 -8.02 -3.18 7.44
C GLY A 59 -9.33 -2.53 7.87
N ILE A 60 -10.34 -3.36 8.04
CA ILE A 60 -11.63 -2.98 8.63
C ILE A 60 -11.91 -3.86 9.84
N ALA A 61 -12.42 -3.26 10.91
CA ALA A 61 -12.74 -3.96 12.13
C ALA A 61 -14.11 -3.55 12.68
N LEU A 62 -14.82 -4.52 13.27
CA LEU A 62 -16.05 -4.26 13.99
C LEU A 62 -15.75 -3.74 15.40
N ALA A 63 -16.22 -2.53 15.71
CA ALA A 63 -16.09 -1.99 17.05
C ALA A 63 -16.85 -2.83 18.07
N LYS A 64 -16.27 -3.04 19.27
CA LYS A 64 -16.84 -3.87 20.33
C LYS A 64 -18.29 -3.51 20.68
N ASN A 65 -18.60 -2.23 20.70
CA ASN A 65 -19.90 -1.68 21.09
C ASN A 65 -20.65 -1.07 19.86
N ALA A 66 -20.46 -1.64 18.68
CA ALA A 66 -21.17 -1.19 17.48
C ALA A 66 -22.69 -1.29 17.66
N PRO A 67 -23.45 -0.18 17.51
CA PRO A 67 -24.90 -0.19 17.71
C PRO A 67 -25.65 -0.96 16.62
N ASN A 68 -25.09 -1.04 15.40
CA ASN A 68 -25.67 -1.73 14.25
C ASN A 68 -24.74 -2.87 13.79
N LYS A 69 -24.46 -3.80 14.67
CA LYS A 69 -23.46 -4.86 14.47
C LYS A 69 -23.71 -5.70 13.22
N GLU A 70 -24.96 -6.10 12.97
CA GLU A 70 -25.32 -6.92 11.83
C GLU A 70 -25.06 -6.19 10.50
N ASN A 71 -25.49 -4.93 10.40
CA ASN A 71 -25.22 -4.10 9.22
C ASN A 71 -23.72 -3.87 9.00
N ALA A 72 -22.96 -3.71 10.08
CA ALA A 72 -21.50 -3.57 9.99
C ALA A 72 -20.84 -4.86 9.48
N ILE A 73 -21.32 -6.02 9.88
CA ILE A 73 -20.85 -7.32 9.36
C ILE A 73 -21.18 -7.46 7.87
N GLU A 74 -22.40 -7.09 7.45
CA GLU A 74 -22.76 -7.11 6.03
C GLU A 74 -21.90 -6.15 5.21
N LEU A 75 -21.58 -4.96 5.73
CA LEU A 75 -20.64 -4.04 5.08
C LEU A 75 -19.24 -4.67 4.93
N ILE A 76 -18.73 -5.34 5.96
CA ILE A 76 -17.42 -6.04 5.89
C ILE A 76 -17.46 -7.13 4.82
N ARG A 77 -18.53 -7.90 4.75
CA ARG A 77 -18.73 -8.94 3.73
C ARG A 77 -18.76 -8.34 2.32
N TYR A 78 -19.50 -7.25 2.14
CA TYR A 78 -19.54 -6.53 0.87
C TYR A 78 -18.15 -6.03 0.47
N LEU A 79 -17.44 -5.34 1.36
CA LEU A 79 -16.12 -4.77 1.07
C LEU A 79 -15.06 -5.85 0.75
N THR A 80 -15.24 -7.10 1.18
CA THR A 80 -14.36 -8.23 0.85
C THR A 80 -14.86 -9.09 -0.31
N SER A 81 -16.04 -8.80 -0.85
CA SER A 81 -16.59 -9.46 -2.04
C SER A 81 -15.85 -9.04 -3.30
N VAL A 82 -16.09 -9.72 -4.41
CA VAL A 82 -15.56 -9.33 -5.72
C VAL A 82 -16.00 -7.91 -6.08
N GLU A 83 -17.31 -7.62 -6.01
CA GLU A 83 -17.86 -6.31 -6.36
C GLU A 83 -17.30 -5.17 -5.51
N GLY A 84 -17.24 -5.36 -4.18
CA GLY A 84 -16.69 -4.37 -3.26
C GLY A 84 -15.19 -4.14 -3.49
N GLN A 85 -14.43 -5.20 -3.75
CA GLN A 85 -13.00 -5.10 -4.02
C GLN A 85 -12.72 -4.49 -5.40
N GLU A 86 -13.47 -4.78 -6.44
CA GLU A 86 -13.35 -4.11 -7.75
C GLU A 86 -13.55 -2.60 -7.61
N THR A 87 -14.57 -2.18 -6.87
CA THR A 87 -14.80 -0.77 -6.58
C THR A 87 -13.65 -0.15 -5.79
N TYR A 88 -13.14 -0.87 -4.79
CA TYR A 88 -12.08 -0.37 -3.92
C TYR A 88 -10.74 -0.21 -4.67
N VAL A 89 -10.26 -1.24 -5.36
CA VAL A 89 -8.93 -1.21 -6.01
C VAL A 89 -8.84 -0.19 -7.14
N ASN A 90 -9.94 0.05 -7.87
CA ASN A 90 -10.00 1.03 -8.95
C ASN A 90 -9.96 2.49 -8.44
N ASN A 91 -10.18 2.72 -7.16
CA ASN A 91 -10.15 4.05 -6.56
C ASN A 91 -8.99 4.25 -5.58
N SER A 92 -8.42 3.18 -5.04
CA SER A 92 -7.34 3.24 -4.04
C SER A 92 -5.96 2.94 -4.58
N TYR A 93 -5.86 2.30 -5.77
CA TYR A 93 -4.60 1.82 -6.36
C TYR A 93 -3.85 0.83 -5.44
N GLU A 94 -4.61 0.11 -4.60
CA GLU A 94 -4.10 -0.96 -3.76
C GLU A 94 -4.35 -2.33 -4.41
N TYR A 95 -3.67 -3.37 -3.92
CA TYR A 95 -3.92 -4.74 -4.32
C TYR A 95 -5.14 -5.28 -3.58
N SER A 96 -5.99 -6.05 -4.27
CA SER A 96 -7.16 -6.69 -3.67
C SER A 96 -6.80 -7.75 -2.64
N VAL A 97 -7.60 -7.85 -1.58
CA VAL A 97 -7.58 -9.00 -0.65
C VAL A 97 -8.36 -10.20 -1.24
N ASN A 98 -9.20 -9.99 -2.25
CA ASN A 98 -9.91 -11.04 -2.94
C ASN A 98 -9.08 -11.52 -4.16
N PRO A 99 -8.67 -12.80 -4.21
CA PRO A 99 -7.80 -13.30 -5.28
C PRO A 99 -8.45 -13.33 -6.67
N ASN A 100 -9.78 -13.19 -6.74
CA ASN A 100 -10.52 -13.16 -8.00
C ASN A 100 -10.60 -11.74 -8.61
N VAL A 101 -10.08 -10.73 -7.92
CA VAL A 101 -10.11 -9.34 -8.37
C VAL A 101 -8.70 -8.91 -8.78
N LYS A 102 -8.57 -8.43 -10.01
CA LYS A 102 -7.31 -7.88 -10.52
C LYS A 102 -7.13 -6.43 -10.01
N PRO A 103 -5.89 -6.02 -9.76
CA PRO A 103 -5.62 -4.62 -9.44
C PRO A 103 -5.96 -3.70 -10.61
N ASP A 104 -6.05 -2.39 -10.35
CA ASP A 104 -6.17 -1.36 -11.40
C ASP A 104 -5.04 -1.46 -12.44
N GLN A 105 -5.27 -0.96 -13.65
CA GLN A 105 -4.32 -1.03 -14.77
C GLN A 105 -2.97 -0.37 -14.45
N ILE A 106 -2.97 0.73 -13.70
CA ILE A 106 -1.74 1.41 -13.26
C ILE A 106 -0.93 0.46 -12.35
N VAL A 107 -1.61 -0.21 -11.42
CA VAL A 107 -0.98 -1.17 -10.50
C VAL A 107 -0.49 -2.42 -11.22
N GLN A 108 -1.26 -2.91 -12.21
CA GLN A 108 -0.85 -4.04 -13.05
C GLN A 108 0.43 -3.74 -13.83
N ALA A 109 0.64 -2.49 -14.27
CA ALA A 109 1.83 -2.08 -15.00
C ALA A 109 3.13 -2.17 -14.17
N TRP A 110 3.04 -2.21 -12.84
CA TRP A 110 4.20 -2.41 -11.96
C TRP A 110 4.69 -3.86 -11.91
N GLY A 111 3.91 -4.80 -12.47
CA GLY A 111 4.25 -6.22 -12.53
C GLY A 111 3.97 -6.99 -11.25
N GLU A 112 4.31 -8.27 -11.29
CA GLU A 112 4.22 -9.15 -10.13
C GLU A 112 5.46 -9.02 -9.26
N PHE A 113 5.30 -9.25 -7.97
CA PHE A 113 6.40 -9.23 -7.02
C PHE A 113 6.24 -10.30 -5.94
N LYS A 114 7.36 -10.72 -5.41
CA LYS A 114 7.43 -11.61 -4.25
C LYS A 114 7.15 -10.82 -2.98
N LYS A 115 6.11 -11.23 -2.25
CA LYS A 115 5.72 -10.62 -0.96
C LYS A 115 6.56 -11.19 0.17
N ASP A 116 6.95 -10.34 1.11
CA ASP A 116 7.58 -10.77 2.36
C ASP A 116 6.57 -11.62 3.18
N PRO A 117 6.91 -12.86 3.56
CA PRO A 117 6.02 -13.74 4.31
C PRO A 117 5.95 -13.41 5.81
N VAL A 118 6.43 -12.26 6.24
CA VAL A 118 6.40 -11.87 7.66
C VAL A 118 4.97 -11.92 8.21
N ASP A 119 4.83 -12.50 9.40
CA ASP A 119 3.56 -12.41 10.14
C ASP A 119 3.31 -10.96 10.57
N LEU A 120 2.26 -10.35 10.04
CA LEU A 120 1.89 -8.95 10.30
C LEU A 120 1.60 -8.68 11.79
N ASN A 121 1.24 -9.70 12.58
CA ASN A 121 1.11 -9.56 14.04
C ASN A 121 2.44 -9.17 14.69
N MET A 122 3.58 -9.56 14.11
CA MET A 122 4.90 -9.19 14.61
C MET A 122 5.15 -7.69 14.53
N LEU A 123 4.48 -6.96 13.63
CA LEU A 123 4.60 -5.49 13.54
C LEU A 123 4.10 -4.83 14.83
N GLY A 124 2.98 -5.30 15.39
CA GLY A 124 2.48 -4.84 16.68
C GLY A 124 3.42 -5.21 17.84
N ILE A 125 3.89 -6.45 17.88
CA ILE A 125 4.79 -6.95 18.93
C ILE A 125 6.13 -6.18 18.94
N LYS A 126 6.68 -5.89 17.75
CA LYS A 126 7.98 -5.24 17.57
C LYS A 126 7.93 -3.71 17.48
N ARG A 127 6.74 -3.11 17.59
CA ARG A 127 6.54 -1.67 17.40
C ARG A 127 7.46 -0.82 18.27
N ASP A 128 7.52 -1.10 19.57
CA ASP A 128 8.31 -0.28 20.51
C ASP A 128 9.82 -0.41 20.27
N GLU A 129 10.27 -1.60 19.85
CA GLU A 129 11.66 -1.83 19.44
C GLU A 129 11.99 -1.04 18.17
N ALA A 130 11.10 -1.03 17.18
CA ALA A 130 11.26 -0.28 15.94
C ALA A 130 11.34 1.23 16.20
N ILE A 131 10.47 1.77 17.06
CA ILE A 131 10.50 3.20 17.44
C ILE A 131 11.85 3.58 18.07
N ARG A 132 12.39 2.76 18.97
CA ARG A 132 13.71 3.00 19.56
C ARG A 132 14.84 2.99 18.55
N ILE A 133 14.73 2.14 17.50
CA ILE A 133 15.71 2.11 16.41
C ILE A 133 15.62 3.41 15.59
N PHE A 134 14.42 3.87 15.23
CA PHE A 134 14.23 5.14 14.54
C PHE A 134 14.83 6.32 15.33
N ASP A 135 14.53 6.40 16.63
CA ASP A 135 15.08 7.45 17.50
C ASP A 135 16.62 7.39 17.55
N LYS A 136 17.18 6.19 17.72
CA LYS A 136 18.64 5.97 17.79
C LYS A 136 19.36 6.33 16.51
N THR A 137 18.75 6.06 15.34
CA THR A 137 19.35 6.32 14.02
C THR A 137 19.04 7.71 13.47
N GLY A 138 18.20 8.49 14.16
CA GLY A 138 17.76 9.81 13.70
C GLY A 138 16.85 9.76 12.47
N TRP A 139 16.23 8.63 12.22
CA TRP A 139 15.24 8.50 11.14
C TRP A 139 13.99 9.32 11.48
N LYS A 140 13.60 10.25 10.59
CA LYS A 140 12.47 11.17 10.78
C LYS A 140 11.46 11.02 9.65
#